data_5b26f0f3b012cb472dca0f7d6f7645dd
#
_entry.id   5b26f0f3b012cb472dca0f7d6f7645dd
#
_cell.length_a   1.000
_cell.length_b   1.000
_cell.length_c   1.000
_cell.angle_alpha   90.00
_cell.angle_beta   90.00
_cell.angle_gamma   90.00
#
_symmetry.space_group_name_H-M   'P 1'
#
loop_
_entity.id
_entity.type
_entity.pdbx_description
1 polymer ?
#
loop_
_entity_poly.entity_id
_entity_poly.type
_entity_poly.pdbx_seq_one_letter_code
_entity_poly.pdbx_strand_id
1 'polypeptide(L)'
;MAILVTASACAGRAQPRGAPARDRETLTPAELAERPFYTLYEAVETLRPLWLTGGPPDGIVQVYIDEIHVGGVAALRSIRIPSVSLIRHLDGIQAPARYGRDHQRGAILVTTRAAGR
;
A
#
# COMPACT_ATOMS: atom_id res chain seq x y z
N MET A 1 -8.44 3.44 57.30
CA MET A 1 -8.41 4.18 56.31
C MET A 1 -8.05 3.53 55.11
N ALA A 2 -8.81 3.44 54.24
CA ALA A 2 -8.60 2.76 53.05
C ALA A 2 -8.03 3.61 52.02
N ILE A 3 -7.11 3.25 51.43
CA ILE A 3 -6.62 3.99 50.38
C ILE A 3 -6.89 3.41 49.17
N LEU A 4 -7.61 4.01 48.34
CA LEU A 4 -7.92 3.58 47.15
C LEU A 4 -6.97 3.87 46.16
N VAL A 5 -6.28 3.12 45.66
CA VAL A 5 -5.48 3.33 44.60
C VAL A 5 -6.05 3.00 43.39
N THR A 6 -6.45 3.81 42.67
CA THR A 6 -7.03 3.48 41.50
C THR A 6 -6.02 3.34 40.51
N ALA A 7 -5.75 2.30 40.16
CA ALA A 7 -4.91 2.08 39.11
C ALA A 7 -5.41 2.59 37.89
N SER A 8 -4.99 3.51 37.43
CA SER A 8 -5.53 3.99 36.29
C SER A 8 -5.15 3.18 35.23
N ALA A 9 -5.87 2.61 34.66
CA ALA A 9 -5.64 1.80 33.63
C ALA A 9 -5.34 2.47 32.42
N CYS A 10 -4.50 3.21 32.38
CA CYS A 10 -4.31 3.88 31.21
C CYS A 10 -3.91 3.04 30.14
N ALA A 11 -3.68 1.87 30.38
CA ALA A 11 -3.37 1.05 29.31
C ALA A 11 -4.35 1.08 28.29
N GLY A 12 -5.43 1.50 28.59
CA GLY A 12 -6.43 1.42 27.62
C GLY A 12 -6.11 2.11 26.38
N ARG A 13 -5.18 2.91 26.38
CA ARG A 13 -5.00 3.58 25.26
C ARG A 13 -4.31 2.86 24.32
N ALA A 14 -4.01 1.76 24.53
CA ALA A 14 -3.37 1.04 23.56
C ALA A 14 -4.10 1.06 22.30
N GLN A 15 -3.48 1.05 21.23
CA GLN A 15 -4.14 1.05 20.05
C GLN A 15 -4.83 -0.15 19.88
N PRO A 16 -5.91 -0.14 19.27
CA PRO A 16 -6.68 -1.30 18.98
C PRO A 16 -5.89 -2.12 18.06
N ARG A 17 -5.52 -3.25 18.44
CA ARG A 17 -4.82 -4.04 17.60
C ARG A 17 -5.58 -4.51 16.48
N GLY A 18 -6.83 -4.60 16.58
CA GLY A 18 -7.64 -5.02 15.48
C GLY A 18 -7.69 -4.01 14.38
N ALA A 19 -7.28 -2.82 14.64
CA ALA A 19 -7.28 -1.83 13.62
C ALA A 19 -5.90 -1.30 13.53
N PRO A 20 -5.02 -1.99 12.90
CA PRO A 20 -3.65 -1.55 12.84
C PRO A 20 -3.53 -0.26 12.07
N ALA A 21 -2.57 0.49 12.39
CA ALA A 21 -2.33 1.70 11.69
C ALA A 21 -2.14 1.39 10.24
N ARG A 22 -2.64 2.22 9.40
CA ARG A 22 -2.50 2.00 7.98
C ARG A 22 -1.05 2.17 7.60
N ASP A 23 -0.53 1.17 6.98
CA ASP A 23 0.83 1.21 6.56
C ASP A 23 0.89 1.99 5.27
N ARG A 24 1.68 3.01 5.22
CA ARG A 24 1.77 3.86 4.04
C ARG A 24 2.36 3.15 2.84
N GLU A 25 3.05 2.05 3.08
CA GLU A 25 3.68 1.32 1.99
C GLU A 25 2.91 0.10 1.56
N THR A 26 1.74 -0.11 2.09
CA THR A 26 0.94 -1.30 1.80
C THR A 26 -0.53 -0.96 1.64
N LEU A 27 -1.20 -1.64 0.74
CA LEU A 27 -2.65 -1.57 0.64
C LEU A 27 -3.16 -3.00 0.76
N THR A 28 -4.10 -3.21 1.65
CA THR A 28 -4.65 -4.53 1.90
C THR A 28 -6.01 -4.68 1.27
N PRO A 29 -6.50 -5.89 1.07
CA PRO A 29 -7.85 -6.08 0.56
C PRO A 29 -8.90 -5.41 1.43
N ALA A 30 -8.67 -5.35 2.74
CA ALA A 30 -9.64 -4.70 3.63
C ALA A 30 -9.76 -3.22 3.30
N GLU A 31 -8.66 -2.56 3.02
CA GLU A 31 -8.71 -1.15 2.66
C GLU A 31 -9.35 -0.97 1.31
N LEU A 32 -9.11 -1.88 0.38
CA LEU A 32 -9.69 -1.79 -0.94
C LEU A 32 -11.19 -2.03 -0.90
N ALA A 33 -11.66 -2.74 0.11
CA ALA A 33 -13.09 -2.99 0.24
C ALA A 33 -13.86 -1.87 0.91
N GLU A 34 -13.17 -0.86 1.41
CA GLU A 34 -13.84 0.25 2.10
C GLU A 34 -14.70 1.07 1.16
N ARG A 35 -14.43 1.05 -0.10
CA ARG A 35 -15.18 1.78 -1.09
C ARG A 35 -15.31 0.96 -2.36
N PRO A 36 -16.31 1.22 -3.17
CA PRO A 36 -16.49 0.46 -4.40
C PRO A 36 -15.58 0.95 -5.53
N PHE A 37 -14.32 0.67 -5.44
CA PHE A 37 -13.40 1.01 -6.52
C PHE A 37 -13.55 -0.02 -7.65
N TYR A 38 -13.43 0.43 -8.87
CA TYR A 38 -13.48 -0.47 -9.99
C TYR A 38 -12.09 -0.96 -10.33
N THR A 39 -11.10 -0.09 -10.36
CA THR A 39 -9.75 -0.47 -10.76
C THR A 39 -8.78 -0.14 -9.67
N LEU A 40 -7.61 -0.77 -9.74
CA LEU A 40 -6.59 -0.52 -8.76
C LEU A 40 -6.06 0.91 -8.87
N TYR A 41 -6.06 1.47 -10.07
CA TYR A 41 -5.61 2.85 -10.24
C TYR A 41 -6.48 3.78 -9.39
N GLU A 42 -7.78 3.60 -9.45
CA GLU A 42 -8.71 4.44 -8.72
C GLU A 42 -8.47 4.30 -7.22
N ALA A 43 -8.25 3.09 -6.76
CA ALA A 43 -8.02 2.87 -5.35
C ALA A 43 -6.72 3.51 -4.87
N VAL A 44 -5.64 3.37 -5.64
CA VAL A 44 -4.38 3.98 -5.27
C VAL A 44 -4.47 5.49 -5.30
N GLU A 45 -5.13 6.03 -6.29
CA GLU A 45 -5.29 7.47 -6.41
C GLU A 45 -6.04 8.04 -5.20
N THR A 46 -6.98 7.29 -4.68
CA THR A 46 -7.79 7.74 -3.56
C THR A 46 -7.12 7.49 -2.21
N LEU A 47 -6.56 6.31 -2.05
CA LEU A 47 -6.04 5.90 -0.74
C LEU A 47 -4.56 6.19 -0.55
N ARG A 48 -3.79 6.22 -1.61
CA ARG A 48 -2.36 6.45 -1.53
C ARG A 48 -1.91 7.33 -2.69
N PRO A 49 -2.40 8.55 -2.78
CA PRO A 49 -2.06 9.39 -3.94
C PRO A 49 -0.58 9.66 -4.10
N LEU A 50 0.18 9.65 -3.01
CA LEU A 50 1.60 9.91 -3.12
C LEU A 50 2.35 8.82 -3.85
N TRP A 51 1.78 7.63 -3.94
CA TRP A 51 2.42 6.57 -4.71
C TRP A 51 2.49 6.93 -6.19
N LEU A 52 1.59 7.77 -6.65
CA LEU A 52 1.53 8.13 -8.05
C LEU A 52 2.32 9.39 -8.38
N THR A 53 2.59 10.20 -7.38
CA THR A 53 3.16 11.51 -7.65
C THR A 53 4.54 11.74 -7.04
N GLY A 54 5.03 10.83 -6.24
CA GLY A 54 6.30 11.05 -5.59
C GLY A 54 7.47 10.90 -6.54
N GLY A 55 8.61 11.38 -6.15
CA GLY A 55 9.83 11.20 -6.88
C GLY A 55 10.11 12.25 -7.94
N PRO A 56 11.20 12.09 -8.66
CA PRO A 56 11.61 13.08 -9.66
C PRO A 56 10.62 13.15 -10.82
N PRO A 57 10.43 14.31 -11.39
CA PRO A 57 9.45 14.46 -12.47
C PRO A 57 9.82 13.74 -13.75
N ASP A 58 11.07 13.45 -13.95
CA ASP A 58 11.48 12.82 -15.15
C ASP A 58 11.25 11.35 -15.18
N GLY A 59 10.97 10.70 -14.09
CA GLY A 59 10.80 9.25 -14.06
C GLY A 59 9.36 8.85 -14.11
N ILE A 60 9.13 7.54 -14.10
CA ILE A 60 7.79 7.02 -14.00
C ILE A 60 7.77 6.05 -12.84
N VAL A 61 6.62 5.88 -12.24
CA VAL A 61 6.43 4.89 -11.19
C VAL A 61 6.26 3.57 -11.89
N GLN A 62 7.06 2.58 -11.55
CA GLN A 62 7.02 1.30 -12.24
C GLN A 62 6.03 0.37 -11.55
N VAL A 63 5.36 -0.46 -12.31
CA VAL A 63 4.37 -1.37 -11.75
C VAL A 63 4.74 -2.82 -12.09
N TYR A 64 4.69 -3.67 -11.07
CA TYR A 64 4.97 -5.07 -11.22
C TYR A 64 3.74 -5.87 -10.76
N ILE A 65 3.37 -6.87 -11.52
CA ILE A 65 2.27 -7.74 -11.14
C ILE A 65 2.86 -9.14 -11.01
N ASP A 66 2.79 -9.70 -9.81
CA ASP A 66 3.35 -11.00 -9.50
C ASP A 66 4.80 -11.10 -9.97
N GLU A 67 5.54 -10.03 -9.70
CA GLU A 67 6.96 -9.93 -10.00
C GLU A 67 7.28 -9.73 -11.48
N ILE A 68 6.29 -9.50 -12.30
CA ILE A 68 6.52 -9.23 -13.71
C ILE A 68 6.31 -7.75 -13.97
N HIS A 69 7.29 -7.11 -14.56
CA HIS A 69 7.20 -5.68 -14.86
C HIS A 69 6.18 -5.46 -15.98
N VAL A 70 5.19 -4.64 -15.74
CA VAL A 70 4.14 -4.42 -16.71
C VAL A 70 4.07 -2.99 -17.21
N GLY A 71 4.87 -2.10 -16.67
CA GLY A 71 4.91 -0.72 -17.16
C GLY A 71 4.73 0.29 -16.07
N GLY A 72 4.10 1.38 -16.37
CA GLY A 72 3.88 2.47 -15.43
C GLY A 72 2.52 2.39 -14.79
N VAL A 73 2.13 3.45 -14.13
CA VAL A 73 0.89 3.45 -13.35
C VAL A 73 -0.35 3.24 -14.19
N ALA A 74 -0.30 3.49 -15.48
CA ALA A 74 -1.47 3.24 -16.31
C ALA A 74 -1.85 1.76 -16.30
N ALA A 75 -0.91 0.87 -16.02
CA ALA A 75 -1.23 -0.54 -15.94
C ALA A 75 -2.19 -0.84 -14.81
N LEU A 76 -2.23 0.01 -13.79
CA LEU A 76 -3.15 -0.20 -12.68
C LEU A 76 -4.60 -0.08 -13.11
N ARG A 77 -4.87 0.56 -14.21
CA ARG A 77 -6.23 0.71 -14.71
C ARG A 77 -6.79 -0.59 -15.27
N SER A 78 -5.92 -1.55 -15.55
CA SER A 78 -6.37 -2.83 -16.05
C SER A 78 -6.55 -3.86 -14.95
N ILE A 79 -6.19 -3.52 -13.71
CA ILE A 79 -6.25 -4.47 -12.63
C ILE A 79 -7.53 -4.25 -11.86
N ARG A 80 -8.32 -5.32 -11.73
CA ARG A 80 -9.57 -5.23 -10.99
C ARG A 80 -9.37 -5.55 -9.54
N ILE A 81 -10.05 -4.84 -8.69
CA ILE A 81 -9.88 -4.97 -7.24
C ILE A 81 -10.02 -6.39 -6.72
N PRO A 82 -11.03 -7.16 -7.14
CA PRO A 82 -11.18 -8.49 -6.56
C PRO A 82 -10.03 -9.45 -6.86
N SER A 83 -9.21 -9.15 -7.84
CA SER A 83 -8.13 -10.04 -8.18
C SER A 83 -6.88 -9.78 -7.36
N VAL A 84 -6.88 -8.76 -6.52
CA VAL A 84 -5.68 -8.34 -5.81
C VAL A 84 -5.65 -8.94 -4.41
N SER A 85 -4.51 -9.49 -4.01
CA SER A 85 -4.36 -9.95 -2.64
C SER A 85 -3.52 -9.00 -1.80
N LEU A 86 -2.60 -8.28 -2.40
CA LEU A 86 -1.79 -7.32 -1.64
C LEU A 86 -1.11 -6.37 -2.60
N ILE A 87 -0.92 -5.14 -2.19
CA ILE A 87 -0.19 -4.18 -2.96
C ILE A 87 0.85 -3.55 -2.05
N ARG A 88 2.08 -3.47 -2.51
CA ARG A 88 3.13 -2.83 -1.75
C ARG A 88 3.77 -1.75 -2.57
N HIS A 89 4.30 -0.75 -1.92
CA HIS A 89 4.97 0.36 -2.59
C HIS A 89 6.41 0.41 -2.11
N LEU A 90 7.33 0.57 -3.04
CA LEU A 90 8.72 0.85 -2.72
C LEU A 90 8.99 2.27 -3.13
N ASP A 91 9.59 3.03 -2.26
CA ASP A 91 9.83 4.44 -2.56
C ASP A 91 11.04 4.62 -3.47
N GLY A 92 11.38 5.85 -3.73
CA GLY A 92 12.47 6.16 -4.65
C GLY A 92 13.84 5.80 -4.16
N ILE A 93 13.96 5.28 -2.94
CA ILE A 93 15.21 4.81 -2.41
C ILE A 93 15.22 3.29 -2.43
N GLN A 94 14.14 2.67 -2.03
CA GLN A 94 14.05 1.22 -1.98
C GLN A 94 13.93 0.60 -3.35
N ALA A 95 13.19 1.21 -4.24
CA ALA A 95 12.96 0.64 -5.55
C ALA A 95 14.24 0.58 -6.38
N PRO A 96 15.05 1.62 -6.46
CA PRO A 96 16.30 1.50 -7.21
C PRO A 96 17.26 0.49 -6.62
N ALA A 97 17.26 0.35 -5.29
CA ALA A 97 18.15 -0.60 -4.64
C ALA A 97 17.76 -2.02 -4.99
N ARG A 98 16.51 -2.26 -5.28
CA ARG A 98 16.04 -3.60 -5.58
C ARG A 98 15.97 -3.87 -7.08
N TYR A 99 15.55 -2.89 -7.87
CA TYR A 99 15.28 -3.08 -9.28
C TYR A 99 16.15 -2.25 -10.23
N GLY A 100 16.90 -1.30 -9.74
CA GLY A 100 17.81 -0.55 -10.57
C GLY A 100 17.46 0.92 -10.73
N ARG A 101 18.28 1.65 -11.40
CA ARG A 101 18.17 3.10 -11.47
C ARG A 101 16.91 3.62 -12.09
N ASP A 102 16.26 2.83 -12.91
CA ASP A 102 15.05 3.29 -13.58
C ASP A 102 13.89 3.42 -12.63
N HIS A 103 14.07 3.10 -11.37
CA HIS A 103 12.98 3.08 -10.40
C HIS A 103 13.03 4.24 -9.42
N GLN A 104 13.57 5.36 -9.83
CA GLN A 104 13.71 6.49 -8.92
C GLN A 104 12.39 7.10 -8.46
N ARG A 105 11.31 6.84 -9.14
CA ARG A 105 10.01 7.29 -8.67
C ARG A 105 9.28 6.22 -7.88
N GLY A 106 9.95 5.12 -7.61
CA GLY A 106 9.36 4.06 -6.81
C GLY A 106 8.73 2.97 -7.65
N ALA A 107 8.20 1.98 -7.02
CA ALA A 107 7.55 0.87 -7.68
C ALA A 107 6.34 0.43 -6.91
N ILE A 108 5.32 -0.02 -7.61
CA ILE A 108 4.12 -0.55 -6.99
C ILE A 108 4.09 -2.03 -7.33
N LEU A 109 4.08 -2.86 -6.31
CA LEU A 109 4.13 -4.30 -6.47
C LEU A 109 2.76 -4.88 -6.15
N VAL A 110 2.14 -5.46 -7.14
CA VAL A 110 0.81 -6.02 -6.99
C VAL A 110 0.91 -7.53 -6.95
N THR A 111 0.30 -8.14 -5.95
CA THR A 111 0.23 -9.59 -5.87
C THR A 111 -1.22 -9.98 -6.09
N THR A 112 -1.45 -10.86 -7.05
CA THR A 112 -2.82 -11.27 -7.34
C THR A 112 -3.17 -12.50 -6.54
N ARG A 113 -4.45 -12.79 -6.44
CA ARG A 113 -4.88 -13.93 -5.67
C ARG A 113 -4.43 -15.24 -6.28
N ALA A 114 -4.31 -15.28 -7.58
CA ALA A 114 -3.88 -16.48 -8.24
C ALA A 114 -2.45 -16.84 -7.87
N ALA A 115 -1.57 -15.86 -7.81
CA ALA A 115 -0.19 -16.11 -7.46
C ALA A 115 0.00 -16.30 -5.98
N GLY A 116 -0.88 -15.78 -5.21
CA GLY A 116 -0.77 -15.87 -3.75
C GLY A 116 -1.23 -17.14 -3.17
N ARG A 117 -1.75 -18.10 -3.95
CA ARG A 117 -2.22 -19.29 -3.39
C ARG A 117 -1.20 -20.32 -3.32
#